data_916ea8f07afdb60b2da044ca9ad965f0
#
_entry.id   916ea8f07afdb60b2da044ca9ad965f0
#
_cell.length_a   1.000
_cell.length_b   1.000
_cell.length_c   1.000
_cell.angle_alpha   90.00
_cell.angle_beta   90.00
_cell.angle_gamma   90.00
#
_symmetry.space_group_name_H-M   'P 1'
#
loop_
_entity.id
_entity.type
_entity.pdbx_description
1 polymer ?
#
loop_
_entity_poly.entity_id
_entity_poly.type
_entity_poly.pdbx_seq_one_letter_code
_entity_poly.pdbx_strand_id
1 'polypeptide(L)'
;YPNEPVLYNISGACFAGLGQLDNALKSYEKALAIKPDYAEAHNNLGITFQELGQLDEAVKCYEKAIAIKPDYAEAHNNLGILLQELDQLDAAVKSYEKAIAIKPDYADSHYNLAVTFQGLGQLDEAVKCYEKAIAIKPDHVEAFNNLGSTLKELGQLDTAVKSYEQILAINPNFAEAHNNLGITFQELGQLDEAV
;
A
#
# COMPACT_ATOMS: atom_id res chain seq x y z
N TYR A 1 14.31 -31.81 10.54
CA TYR A 1 14.59 -30.79 11.57
C TYR A 1 13.28 -30.30 12.17
N PRO A 2 12.71 -31.01 13.17
CA PRO A 2 11.35 -30.73 13.66
C PRO A 2 11.18 -29.48 14.54
N ASN A 3 12.26 -28.74 14.83
CA ASN A 3 12.27 -27.59 15.76
C ASN A 3 12.87 -26.31 15.18
N GLU A 4 12.75 -26.09 13.85
CA GLU A 4 13.28 -24.90 13.20
C GLU A 4 12.13 -23.94 12.86
N PRO A 5 11.89 -22.84 13.62
CA PRO A 5 10.77 -21.93 13.40
C PRO A 5 10.82 -21.27 12.02
N VAL A 6 12.01 -21.04 11.48
CA VAL A 6 12.22 -20.45 10.15
C VAL A 6 11.64 -21.36 9.06
N LEU A 7 11.81 -22.69 9.16
CA LEU A 7 11.25 -23.63 8.16
C LEU A 7 9.72 -23.63 8.17
N TYR A 8 9.12 -23.54 9.35
CA TYR A 8 7.66 -23.44 9.47
C TYR A 8 7.15 -22.10 8.94
N ASN A 9 7.86 -20.99 9.18
CA ASN A 9 7.51 -19.69 8.60
C ASN A 9 7.60 -19.70 7.07
N ILE A 10 8.66 -20.26 6.49
CA ILE A 10 8.79 -20.45 5.02
C ILE A 10 7.68 -21.35 4.49
N SER A 11 7.39 -22.45 5.15
CA SER A 11 6.29 -23.36 4.77
C SER A 11 4.94 -22.63 4.77
N GLY A 12 4.69 -21.80 5.78
CA GLY A 12 3.50 -20.96 5.85
C GLY A 12 3.39 -20.01 4.67
N ALA A 13 4.49 -19.31 4.34
CA ALA A 13 4.53 -18.40 3.19
C ALA A 13 4.31 -19.14 1.86
N CYS A 14 4.84 -20.34 1.69
CA CYS A 14 4.57 -21.17 0.51
C CYS A 14 3.09 -21.58 0.43
N PHE A 15 2.47 -21.98 1.54
CA PHE A 15 1.04 -22.31 1.57
C PHE A 15 0.16 -21.10 1.30
N ALA A 16 0.48 -19.93 1.86
CA ALA A 16 -0.22 -18.68 1.57
C ALA A 16 -0.13 -18.31 0.09
N GLY A 17 1.05 -18.38 -0.51
CA GLY A 17 1.24 -18.15 -1.96
C GLY A 17 0.50 -19.14 -2.87
N LEU A 18 0.11 -20.31 -2.35
CA LEU A 18 -0.75 -21.30 -3.03
C LEU A 18 -2.24 -21.13 -2.72
N GLY A 19 -2.63 -20.09 -1.96
CA GLY A 19 -4.01 -19.89 -1.51
C GLY A 19 -4.50 -20.88 -0.45
N GLN A 20 -3.59 -21.70 0.13
CA GLN A 20 -3.90 -22.68 1.16
C GLN A 20 -3.82 -22.07 2.55
N LEU A 21 -4.68 -21.09 2.83
CA LEU A 21 -4.61 -20.24 4.01
C LEU A 21 -4.67 -21.00 5.34
N ASP A 22 -5.50 -22.04 5.45
CA ASP A 22 -5.58 -22.89 6.67
C ASP A 22 -4.25 -23.62 6.95
N ASN A 23 -3.54 -24.05 5.91
CA ASN A 23 -2.23 -24.69 6.05
C ASN A 23 -1.15 -23.67 6.40
N ALA A 24 -1.27 -22.44 5.88
CA ALA A 24 -0.41 -21.31 6.22
C ALA A 24 -0.54 -20.97 7.71
N LEU A 25 -1.77 -20.79 8.23
CA LEU A 25 -2.06 -20.55 9.65
C LEU A 25 -1.37 -21.59 10.54
N LYS A 26 -1.63 -22.89 10.28
CA LYS A 26 -1.04 -24.00 11.05
C LYS A 26 0.48 -23.98 11.05
N SER A 27 1.07 -23.55 9.95
CA SER A 27 2.53 -23.47 9.82
C SER A 27 3.10 -22.30 10.63
N TYR A 28 2.48 -21.11 10.55
CA TYR A 28 2.90 -19.97 11.35
C TYR A 28 2.68 -20.19 12.85
N GLU A 29 1.56 -20.80 13.25
CA GLU A 29 1.31 -21.19 14.63
C GLU A 29 2.40 -22.13 15.18
N LYS A 30 2.85 -23.11 14.38
CA LYS A 30 3.98 -23.98 14.74
C LYS A 30 5.28 -23.19 14.87
N ALA A 31 5.54 -22.24 13.97
CA ALA A 31 6.71 -21.37 14.07
C ALA A 31 6.70 -20.59 15.39
N LEU A 32 5.54 -20.01 15.73
CA LEU A 32 5.33 -19.21 16.94
C LEU A 32 5.28 -20.05 18.23
N ALA A 33 4.85 -21.31 18.16
CA ALA A 33 4.94 -22.24 19.29
C ALA A 33 6.39 -22.55 19.67
N ILE A 34 7.31 -22.57 18.68
CA ILE A 34 8.74 -22.78 18.90
C ILE A 34 9.44 -21.47 19.29
N LYS A 35 9.10 -20.35 18.60
CA LYS A 35 9.67 -19.03 18.81
C LYS A 35 8.56 -17.97 18.92
N PRO A 36 8.03 -17.72 20.15
CA PRO A 36 6.94 -16.76 20.37
C PRO A 36 7.27 -15.30 20.00
N ASP A 37 8.54 -14.93 20.00
CA ASP A 37 9.07 -13.60 19.66
C ASP A 37 9.55 -13.49 18.20
N TYR A 38 8.91 -14.21 17.28
CA TYR A 38 9.27 -14.21 15.87
C TYR A 38 8.42 -13.18 15.11
N ALA A 39 8.92 -11.93 15.00
CA ALA A 39 8.19 -10.80 14.40
C ALA A 39 7.70 -11.08 12.96
N GLU A 40 8.54 -11.70 12.12
CA GLU A 40 8.20 -12.02 10.74
C GLU A 40 7.06 -13.05 10.65
N ALA A 41 7.01 -14.02 11.57
CA ALA A 41 5.93 -14.99 11.61
C ALA A 41 4.59 -14.36 12.07
N HIS A 42 4.65 -13.43 13.03
CA HIS A 42 3.47 -12.65 13.42
C HIS A 42 2.96 -11.78 12.27
N ASN A 43 3.85 -11.09 11.55
CA ASN A 43 3.46 -10.29 10.38
C ASN A 43 2.80 -11.16 9.30
N ASN A 44 3.38 -12.29 8.95
CA ASN A 44 2.86 -13.21 7.94
C ASN A 44 1.52 -13.84 8.37
N LEU A 45 1.38 -14.15 9.66
CA LEU A 45 0.11 -14.61 10.25
C LEU A 45 -0.96 -13.52 10.13
N GLY A 46 -0.60 -12.26 10.37
CA GLY A 46 -1.49 -11.10 10.19
C GLY A 46 -2.00 -10.97 8.76
N ILE A 47 -1.12 -11.08 7.77
CA ILE A 47 -1.50 -11.08 6.34
C ILE A 47 -2.49 -12.21 6.06
N THR A 48 -2.22 -13.42 6.57
CA THR A 48 -3.10 -14.57 6.35
C THR A 48 -4.46 -14.40 7.00
N PHE A 49 -4.53 -13.81 8.20
CA PHE A 49 -5.80 -13.48 8.84
C PHE A 49 -6.58 -12.42 8.07
N GLN A 50 -5.91 -11.41 7.54
CA GLN A 50 -6.54 -10.37 6.70
C GLN A 50 -7.13 -10.99 5.43
N GLU A 51 -6.41 -11.87 4.73
CA GLU A 51 -6.93 -12.61 3.55
C GLU A 51 -8.14 -13.50 3.88
N LEU A 52 -8.25 -13.98 5.11
CA LEU A 52 -9.40 -14.72 5.61
C LEU A 52 -10.55 -13.83 6.11
N GLY A 53 -10.41 -12.51 6.07
CA GLY A 53 -11.38 -11.56 6.61
C GLY A 53 -11.43 -11.49 8.13
N GLN A 54 -10.45 -12.09 8.83
CA GLN A 54 -10.34 -12.08 10.30
C GLN A 54 -9.53 -10.85 10.75
N LEU A 55 -10.13 -9.68 10.57
CA LEU A 55 -9.42 -8.40 10.65
C LEU A 55 -8.93 -8.07 12.06
N ASP A 56 -9.70 -8.42 13.11
CA ASP A 56 -9.30 -8.20 14.51
C ASP A 56 -8.06 -9.03 14.91
N GLU A 57 -7.96 -10.26 14.41
CA GLU A 57 -6.81 -11.12 14.61
C GLU A 57 -5.58 -10.61 13.84
N ALA A 58 -5.80 -10.09 12.64
CA ALA A 58 -4.75 -9.47 11.84
C ALA A 58 -4.14 -8.25 12.55
N VAL A 59 -4.97 -7.35 13.11
CA VAL A 59 -4.49 -6.21 13.91
C VAL A 59 -3.58 -6.67 15.04
N LYS A 60 -4.04 -7.64 15.85
CA LYS A 60 -3.26 -8.18 16.98
C LYS A 60 -1.91 -8.77 16.55
N CYS A 61 -1.90 -9.43 15.39
CA CYS A 61 -0.68 -10.00 14.82
C CYS A 61 0.32 -8.93 14.39
N TYR A 62 -0.13 -7.89 13.67
CA TYR A 62 0.74 -6.78 13.27
C TYR A 62 1.26 -6.00 14.49
N GLU A 63 0.40 -5.69 15.46
CA GLU A 63 0.81 -5.04 16.71
C GLU A 63 1.85 -5.89 17.47
N LYS A 64 1.68 -7.21 17.50
CA LYS A 64 2.67 -8.11 18.13
C LYS A 64 3.99 -8.10 17.38
N ALA A 65 3.97 -8.12 16.04
CA ALA A 65 5.18 -8.01 15.22
C ALA A 65 5.94 -6.70 15.51
N ILE A 66 5.22 -5.59 15.59
CA ILE A 66 5.75 -4.26 15.90
C ILE A 66 6.29 -4.19 17.34
N ALA A 67 5.59 -4.78 18.31
CA ALA A 67 6.05 -4.82 19.70
C ALA A 67 7.36 -5.60 19.85
N ILE A 68 7.57 -6.68 19.07
CA ILE A 68 8.79 -7.47 19.05
C ILE A 68 9.90 -6.73 18.29
N LYS A 69 9.57 -6.12 17.14
CA LYS A 69 10.50 -5.42 16.26
C LYS A 69 9.95 -4.05 15.90
N PRO A 70 10.21 -3.00 16.72
CA PRO A 70 9.66 -1.65 16.53
C PRO A 70 10.08 -0.98 15.21
N ASP A 71 11.19 -1.40 14.61
CA ASP A 71 11.72 -0.93 13.34
C ASP A 71 11.33 -1.81 12.13
N TYR A 72 10.19 -2.51 12.23
CA TYR A 72 9.68 -3.36 11.17
C TYR A 72 8.75 -2.57 10.22
N ALA A 73 9.33 -1.89 9.22
CA ALA A 73 8.61 -1.03 8.30
C ALA A 73 7.43 -1.72 7.60
N GLU A 74 7.63 -2.99 7.17
CA GLU A 74 6.59 -3.77 6.51
C GLU A 74 5.38 -4.03 7.43
N ALA A 75 5.61 -4.32 8.70
CA ALA A 75 4.51 -4.54 9.65
C ALA A 75 3.72 -3.25 9.93
N HIS A 76 4.40 -2.10 10.01
CA HIS A 76 3.75 -0.80 10.11
C HIS A 76 2.93 -0.48 8.86
N ASN A 77 3.47 -0.74 7.66
CA ASN A 77 2.73 -0.56 6.40
C ASN A 77 1.49 -1.46 6.34
N ASN A 78 1.63 -2.74 6.67
CA ASN A 78 0.51 -3.70 6.65
C ASN A 78 -0.57 -3.34 7.66
N LEU A 79 -0.18 -2.89 8.86
CA LEU A 79 -1.14 -2.35 9.84
C LEU A 79 -1.86 -1.12 9.28
N GLY A 80 -1.15 -0.22 8.58
CA GLY A 80 -1.74 0.94 7.93
C GLY A 80 -2.80 0.55 6.89
N ILE A 81 -2.50 -0.43 6.03
CA ILE A 81 -3.45 -0.97 5.03
C ILE A 81 -4.71 -1.51 5.73
N LEU A 82 -4.53 -2.31 6.77
CA LEU A 82 -5.66 -2.90 7.50
C LEU A 82 -6.50 -1.85 8.22
N LEU A 83 -5.86 -0.84 8.82
CA LEU A 83 -6.57 0.27 9.48
C LEU A 83 -7.35 1.12 8.47
N GLN A 84 -6.82 1.31 7.26
CA GLN A 84 -7.52 1.98 6.17
C GLN A 84 -8.74 1.16 5.70
N GLU A 85 -8.62 -0.17 5.60
CA GLU A 85 -9.74 -1.08 5.31
C GLU A 85 -10.84 -1.02 6.38
N LEU A 86 -10.45 -0.79 7.64
CA LEU A 86 -11.35 -0.59 8.78
C LEU A 86 -11.90 0.84 8.92
N ASP A 87 -11.65 1.72 7.93
CA ASP A 87 -12.01 3.15 7.93
C ASP A 87 -11.40 3.95 9.11
N GLN A 88 -10.30 3.46 9.67
CA GLN A 88 -9.55 4.12 10.74
C GLN A 88 -8.41 4.98 10.16
N LEU A 89 -8.77 5.97 9.34
CA LEU A 89 -7.83 6.71 8.49
C LEU A 89 -6.73 7.43 9.26
N ASP A 90 -7.05 8.09 10.39
CA ASP A 90 -6.05 8.77 11.22
C ASP A 90 -5.01 7.81 11.83
N ALA A 91 -5.42 6.59 12.16
CA ALA A 91 -4.51 5.57 12.67
C ALA A 91 -3.66 4.97 11.53
N ALA A 92 -4.25 4.82 10.34
CA ALA A 92 -3.54 4.40 9.13
C ALA A 92 -2.42 5.38 8.77
N VAL A 93 -2.70 6.70 8.77
CA VAL A 93 -1.69 7.74 8.55
C VAL A 93 -0.49 7.56 9.48
N LYS A 94 -0.73 7.41 10.79
CA LYS A 94 0.35 7.23 11.77
C LYS A 94 1.19 5.97 11.52
N SER A 95 0.55 4.90 11.05
CA SER A 95 1.22 3.64 10.73
C SER A 95 2.11 3.77 9.50
N TYR A 96 1.63 4.42 8.43
CA TYR A 96 2.43 4.69 7.24
C TYR A 96 3.58 5.67 7.52
N GLU A 97 3.34 6.74 8.31
CA GLU A 97 4.40 7.65 8.73
C GLU A 97 5.52 6.93 9.49
N LYS A 98 5.18 5.96 10.34
CA LYS A 98 6.17 5.11 11.01
C LYS A 98 6.94 4.23 10.04
N ALA A 99 6.26 3.60 9.07
CA ALA A 99 6.91 2.81 8.03
C ALA A 99 7.91 3.66 7.23
N ILE A 100 7.52 4.86 6.82
CA ILE A 100 8.35 5.82 6.08
C ILE A 100 9.52 6.34 6.93
N ALA A 101 9.30 6.60 8.22
CA ALA A 101 10.37 7.03 9.12
C ALA A 101 11.46 5.96 9.28
N ILE A 102 11.08 4.68 9.27
CA ILE A 102 12.00 3.53 9.32
C ILE A 102 12.68 3.31 7.96
N LYS A 103 11.88 3.36 6.87
CA LYS A 103 12.33 3.12 5.50
C LYS A 103 11.88 4.27 4.60
N PRO A 104 12.68 5.35 4.46
CA PRO A 104 12.31 6.56 3.70
C PRO A 104 12.06 6.33 2.20
N ASP A 105 12.63 5.27 1.63
CA ASP A 105 12.47 4.84 0.23
C ASP A 105 11.37 3.77 0.03
N TYR A 106 10.39 3.70 0.92
CA TYR A 106 9.29 2.75 0.81
C TYR A 106 8.16 3.34 -0.05
N ALA A 107 8.26 3.16 -1.37
CA ALA A 107 7.30 3.71 -2.34
C ALA A 107 5.85 3.35 -2.03
N ASP A 108 5.58 2.08 -1.66
CA ASP A 108 4.22 1.61 -1.36
C ASP A 108 3.62 2.33 -0.15
N SER A 109 4.43 2.59 0.91
CA SER A 109 3.95 3.34 2.07
C SER A 109 3.66 4.81 1.74
N HIS A 110 4.47 5.45 0.90
CA HIS A 110 4.18 6.80 0.40
C HIS A 110 2.89 6.83 -0.42
N TYR A 111 2.70 5.87 -1.31
CA TYR A 111 1.48 5.73 -2.10
C TYR A 111 0.24 5.51 -1.22
N ASN A 112 0.29 4.57 -0.28
CA ASN A 112 -0.83 4.27 0.61
C ASN A 112 -1.17 5.47 1.53
N LEU A 113 -0.16 6.18 2.02
CA LEU A 113 -0.34 7.42 2.78
C LEU A 113 -1.04 8.49 1.93
N ALA A 114 -0.65 8.65 0.65
CA ALA A 114 -1.29 9.57 -0.27
C ALA A 114 -2.77 9.24 -0.49
N VAL A 115 -3.09 7.97 -0.72
CA VAL A 115 -4.48 7.49 -0.86
C VAL A 115 -5.28 7.80 0.40
N THR A 116 -4.68 7.61 1.58
CA THR A 116 -5.34 7.89 2.87
C THR A 116 -5.58 9.39 3.05
N PHE A 117 -4.60 10.25 2.72
CA PHE A 117 -4.77 11.70 2.75
C PHE A 117 -5.85 12.18 1.77
N GLN A 118 -5.90 11.61 0.57
CA GLN A 118 -6.97 11.90 -0.40
C GLN A 118 -8.34 11.52 0.18
N GLY A 119 -8.48 10.36 0.82
CA GLY A 119 -9.71 9.96 1.51
C GLY A 119 -10.12 10.90 2.66
N LEU A 120 -9.14 11.54 3.31
CA LEU A 120 -9.35 12.57 4.35
C LEU A 120 -9.62 13.97 3.77
N GLY A 121 -9.59 14.15 2.44
CA GLY A 121 -9.71 15.45 1.79
C GLY A 121 -8.47 16.35 1.94
N GLN A 122 -7.35 15.80 2.41
CA GLN A 122 -6.07 16.50 2.57
C GLN A 122 -5.27 16.41 1.27
N LEU A 123 -5.78 17.08 0.22
CA LEU A 123 -5.31 16.89 -1.16
C LEU A 123 -3.87 17.37 -1.37
N ASP A 124 -3.45 18.46 -0.73
CA ASP A 124 -2.08 18.97 -0.85
C ASP A 124 -1.04 18.00 -0.24
N GLU A 125 -1.38 17.34 0.86
CA GLU A 125 -0.56 16.29 1.47
C GLU A 125 -0.53 15.03 0.60
N ALA A 126 -1.67 14.67 0.01
CA ALA A 126 -1.75 13.54 -0.92
C ALA A 126 -0.82 13.74 -2.12
N VAL A 127 -0.84 14.92 -2.76
CA VAL A 127 0.05 15.27 -3.87
C VAL A 127 1.51 15.04 -3.50
N LYS A 128 1.97 15.59 -2.36
CA LYS A 128 3.36 15.44 -1.90
C LYS A 128 3.76 13.97 -1.72
N CYS A 129 2.86 13.15 -1.20
CA CYS A 129 3.11 11.74 -0.97
C CYS A 129 3.12 10.95 -2.28
N TYR A 130 2.22 11.22 -3.24
CA TYR A 130 2.26 10.63 -4.58
C TYR A 130 3.56 10.98 -5.31
N GLU A 131 3.97 12.25 -5.27
CA GLU A 131 5.25 12.68 -5.87
C GLU A 131 6.45 11.94 -5.27
N LYS A 132 6.44 11.68 -3.96
CA LYS A 132 7.48 10.88 -3.31
C LYS A 132 7.46 9.42 -3.76
N ALA A 133 6.28 8.80 -3.84
CA ALA A 133 6.14 7.44 -4.35
C ALA A 133 6.70 7.31 -5.78
N ILE A 134 6.36 8.27 -6.66
CA ILE A 134 6.83 8.34 -8.05
C ILE A 134 8.34 8.59 -8.12
N ALA A 135 8.89 9.46 -7.28
CA ALA A 135 10.33 9.73 -7.24
C ALA A 135 11.13 8.47 -6.86
N ILE A 136 10.58 7.60 -6.00
CA ILE A 136 11.20 6.33 -5.61
C ILE A 136 10.96 5.26 -6.68
N LYS A 137 9.74 5.19 -7.25
CA LYS A 137 9.33 4.22 -8.27
C LYS A 137 8.76 4.95 -9.49
N PRO A 138 9.61 5.33 -10.48
CA PRO A 138 9.20 6.15 -11.63
C PRO A 138 8.23 5.48 -12.61
N ASP A 139 8.01 4.18 -12.48
CA ASP A 139 7.06 3.40 -13.28
C ASP A 139 5.75 3.07 -12.54
N HIS A 140 5.46 3.78 -11.44
CA HIS A 140 4.27 3.55 -10.63
C HIS A 140 3.03 4.21 -11.27
N VAL A 141 2.40 3.49 -12.20
CA VAL A 141 1.24 3.96 -12.99
C VAL A 141 0.08 4.41 -12.11
N GLU A 142 -0.25 3.66 -11.07
CA GLU A 142 -1.34 3.98 -10.15
C GLU A 142 -1.09 5.29 -9.38
N ALA A 143 0.17 5.54 -9.01
CA ALA A 143 0.52 6.79 -8.33
C ALA A 143 0.37 8.00 -9.26
N PHE A 144 0.78 7.89 -10.52
CA PHE A 144 0.56 8.94 -11.52
C PHE A 144 -0.93 9.19 -11.77
N ASN A 145 -1.74 8.13 -11.87
CA ASN A 145 -3.18 8.24 -12.11
C ASN A 145 -3.88 8.97 -10.96
N ASN A 146 -3.59 8.56 -9.72
CA ASN A 146 -4.17 9.17 -8.54
C ASN A 146 -3.65 10.59 -8.31
N LEU A 147 -2.37 10.86 -8.61
CA LEU A 147 -1.82 12.21 -8.61
C LEU A 147 -2.57 13.11 -9.59
N GLY A 148 -2.76 12.66 -10.84
CA GLY A 148 -3.52 13.40 -11.85
C GLY A 148 -4.95 13.70 -11.40
N SER A 149 -5.64 12.72 -10.82
CA SER A 149 -6.98 12.90 -10.27
C SER A 149 -7.01 13.91 -9.12
N THR A 150 -6.07 13.81 -8.18
CA THR A 150 -5.95 14.73 -7.04
C THR A 150 -5.63 16.16 -7.49
N LEU A 151 -4.75 16.32 -8.47
CA LEU A 151 -4.42 17.63 -9.06
C LEU A 151 -5.62 18.24 -9.77
N LYS A 152 -6.44 17.42 -10.45
CA LYS A 152 -7.67 17.86 -11.09
C LYS A 152 -8.68 18.36 -10.04
N GLU A 153 -8.86 17.67 -8.92
CA GLU A 153 -9.68 18.12 -7.79
C GLU A 153 -9.22 19.46 -7.22
N LEU A 154 -7.90 19.72 -7.22
CA LEU A 154 -7.30 21.00 -6.82
C LEU A 154 -7.39 22.08 -7.90
N GLY A 155 -7.97 21.80 -9.07
CA GLY A 155 -8.03 22.73 -10.21
C GLY A 155 -6.70 22.94 -10.93
N GLN A 156 -5.68 22.12 -10.64
CA GLN A 156 -4.35 22.19 -11.25
C GLN A 156 -4.29 21.38 -12.56
N LEU A 157 -5.15 21.72 -13.51
CA LEU A 157 -5.44 20.92 -14.70
C LEU A 157 -4.21 20.68 -15.58
N ASP A 158 -3.38 21.71 -15.82
CA ASP A 158 -2.15 21.58 -16.65
C ASP A 158 -1.15 20.56 -16.03
N THR A 159 -1.10 20.47 -14.71
CA THR A 159 -0.22 19.51 -14.02
C THR A 159 -0.83 18.12 -14.04
N ALA A 160 -2.15 18.01 -13.95
CA ALA A 160 -2.88 16.75 -14.09
C ALA A 160 -2.64 16.12 -15.48
N VAL A 161 -2.71 16.92 -16.55
CA VAL A 161 -2.38 16.50 -17.92
C VAL A 161 -1.01 15.83 -17.96
N LYS A 162 0.02 16.48 -17.41
CA LYS A 162 1.40 15.94 -17.39
C LYS A 162 1.48 14.59 -16.68
N SER A 163 0.71 14.42 -15.60
CA SER A 163 0.68 13.15 -14.86
C SER A 163 0.10 12.01 -15.71
N TYR A 164 -0.98 12.27 -16.44
CA TYR A 164 -1.56 11.28 -17.35
C TYR A 164 -0.69 11.00 -18.58
N GLU A 165 0.00 12.02 -19.13
CA GLU A 165 0.97 11.83 -20.22
C GLU A 165 2.13 10.91 -19.79
N GLN A 166 2.60 11.01 -18.54
CA GLN A 166 3.63 10.10 -18.02
C GLN A 166 3.15 8.64 -18.00
N ILE A 167 1.86 8.40 -17.67
CA ILE A 167 1.29 7.05 -17.75
C ILE A 167 1.35 6.53 -19.19
N LEU A 168 0.98 7.36 -20.17
CA LEU A 168 0.98 6.97 -21.58
C LEU A 168 2.39 6.81 -22.15
N ALA A 169 3.39 7.48 -21.58
CA ALA A 169 4.79 7.24 -21.90
C ALA A 169 5.28 5.86 -21.39
N ILE A 170 4.75 5.39 -20.24
CA ILE A 170 5.06 4.06 -19.69
C ILE A 170 4.24 2.98 -20.42
N ASN A 171 2.94 3.20 -20.58
CA ASN A 171 2.00 2.28 -21.21
C ASN A 171 1.07 3.04 -22.17
N PRO A 172 1.43 3.10 -23.48
CA PRO A 172 0.67 3.85 -24.47
C PRO A 172 -0.78 3.41 -24.67
N ASN A 173 -1.13 2.20 -24.25
CA ASN A 173 -2.47 1.62 -24.40
C ASN A 173 -3.29 1.68 -23.10
N PHE A 174 -2.89 2.48 -22.11
CA PHE A 174 -3.60 2.57 -20.84
C PHE A 174 -4.88 3.39 -21.00
N ALA A 175 -6.01 2.68 -21.22
CA ALA A 175 -7.30 3.28 -21.59
C ALA A 175 -7.80 4.32 -20.56
N GLU A 176 -7.59 4.08 -19.25
CA GLU A 176 -7.99 4.98 -18.20
C GLU A 176 -7.25 6.33 -18.28
N ALA A 177 -5.95 6.33 -18.58
CA ALA A 177 -5.19 7.57 -18.76
C ALA A 177 -5.66 8.36 -19.98
N HIS A 178 -5.94 7.71 -21.09
CA HIS A 178 -6.54 8.38 -22.26
C HIS A 178 -7.87 9.05 -21.92
N ASN A 179 -8.76 8.33 -21.21
CA ASN A 179 -10.03 8.86 -20.78
C ASN A 179 -9.87 10.07 -19.84
N ASN A 180 -9.03 9.94 -18.81
CA ASN A 180 -8.79 11.00 -17.83
C ASN A 180 -8.13 12.23 -18.49
N LEU A 181 -7.23 12.03 -19.42
CA LEU A 181 -6.58 13.08 -20.21
C LEU A 181 -7.61 13.82 -21.08
N GLY A 182 -8.47 13.09 -21.82
CA GLY A 182 -9.52 13.68 -22.64
C GLY A 182 -10.51 14.52 -21.81
N ILE A 183 -10.94 14.02 -20.65
CA ILE A 183 -11.80 14.78 -19.73
C ILE A 183 -11.08 16.05 -19.24
N THR A 184 -9.79 15.95 -18.91
CA THR A 184 -9.02 17.11 -18.41
C THR A 184 -8.83 18.17 -19.49
N PHE A 185 -8.60 17.79 -20.75
CA PHE A 185 -8.55 18.73 -21.88
C PHE A 185 -9.90 19.42 -22.12
N GLN A 186 -11.01 18.71 -21.99
CA GLN A 186 -12.35 19.33 -22.07
C GLN A 186 -12.55 20.37 -20.96
N GLU A 187 -12.13 20.09 -19.73
CA GLU A 187 -12.19 21.06 -18.62
C GLU A 187 -11.28 22.27 -18.85
N LEU A 188 -10.13 22.09 -19.53
CA LEU A 188 -9.24 23.18 -19.97
C LEU A 188 -9.79 23.98 -21.15
N GLY A 189 -10.85 23.51 -21.82
CA GLY A 189 -11.37 24.11 -23.05
C GLY A 189 -10.53 23.82 -24.30
N GLN A 190 -9.64 22.83 -24.23
CA GLN A 190 -8.73 22.39 -25.31
C GLN A 190 -9.38 21.22 -26.07
N LEU A 191 -10.49 21.48 -26.73
CA LEU A 191 -11.33 20.44 -27.35
C LEU A 191 -10.66 19.69 -28.49
N ASP A 192 -9.73 20.31 -29.21
CA ASP A 192 -9.00 19.68 -30.32
C ASP A 192 -8.02 18.60 -29.82
N GLU A 193 -7.58 18.69 -28.57
CA GLU A 193 -6.65 17.75 -27.92
C GLU A 193 -7.40 16.66 -27.13
N ALA A 194 -8.71 16.83 -26.94
CA ALA A 194 -9.56 15.88 -26.19
C ALA A 194 -10.07 14.70 -27.03
N VAL A 195 -9.78 14.66 -28.35
CA VAL A 195 -10.32 13.67 -29.31
C VAL A 195 -9.35 12.53 -29.57
#